data_a513b96d0dc3afd52eeb21f0055ad776
#
_entry.id   a513b96d0dc3afd52eeb21f0055ad776
#
_cell.length_a   1.000
_cell.length_b   1.000
_cell.length_c   1.000
_cell.angle_alpha   90.00
_cell.angle_beta   90.00
_cell.angle_gamma   90.00
#
_symmetry.space_group_name_H-M   'P 1'
#
loop_
_entity.id
_entity.type
_entity.pdbx_description
1 polymer ?
#
loop_
_entity_poly.entity_id
_entity_poly.type
_entity_poly.pdbx_seq_one_letter_code
_entity_poly.pdbx_strand_id
1 'polypeptide(L)'
;ECKDADGLILSVDTLLYGGLIPSRIHHETKETLLSRMELIREIRKENPNMLIYAFQVIMRCPNYSSNDEEPDYYERYGKEIHDAGVVIHKSRLGIKSQVQLSKLMDKIDQKCLNDYIGRRETNRFMNVETLQYLRDGWIDALVIPQDDSAAYGYAAMDQSSIREKVREYDMVDKVLVYPGADEVELTLVSRMINVMHGKCPKVYVKYAVEKARDIVPLYEGLPLAETLKYHILSAGCQQTESYEQADFILAVTAPGEQMQEAAGQLINHKKWYEQRNLPEMIEFLKERIKEHKIVSIADNAYANGGDIMFIHLLDKNQLLMQVGGYAGWNTSANTIGTAIAEAVDMLYNGKSKQHDNFLVERYLEDGGYCSVVRGHVTEQLPSGMNYFDVKETQGIVSDQVKQELQTFAQKTLPSIADRLIITKAAMPWKRMFEVDLEVKYCHEKMV
;
A
#
# COMPACT_ATOMS: atom_id res chain seq x y z
N GLU A 1 19.12 -20.41 4.00
CA GLU A 1 18.06 -19.92 4.92
C GLU A 1 16.70 -20.57 4.62
N CYS A 2 16.39 -20.92 3.37
CA CYS A 2 15.09 -21.50 3.00
C CYS A 2 14.93 -23.02 3.20
N LYS A 3 15.95 -23.73 3.72
CA LYS A 3 15.95 -25.22 3.75
C LYS A 3 14.86 -25.83 4.59
N ASP A 4 14.44 -25.14 5.65
CA ASP A 4 13.46 -25.62 6.62
C ASP A 4 12.17 -24.77 6.59
N ALA A 5 11.95 -24.01 5.50
CA ALA A 5 10.77 -23.17 5.36
C ALA A 5 9.62 -23.92 4.67
N ASP A 6 8.41 -23.77 5.18
CA ASP A 6 7.18 -24.29 4.57
C ASP A 6 6.79 -23.49 3.32
N GLY A 7 7.17 -22.22 3.26
CA GLY A 7 6.87 -21.32 2.14
C GLY A 7 7.82 -20.13 2.04
N LEU A 8 7.89 -19.55 0.85
CA LEU A 8 8.68 -18.39 0.53
C LEU A 8 7.79 -17.33 -0.16
N ILE A 9 7.82 -16.10 0.35
CA ILE A 9 7.28 -14.95 -0.35
C ILE A 9 8.45 -14.14 -0.86
N LEU A 10 8.49 -13.94 -2.19
CA LEU A 10 9.65 -13.40 -2.88
C LEU A 10 9.29 -12.10 -3.60
N SER A 11 9.91 -11.00 -3.18
CA SER A 11 10.01 -9.80 -3.99
C SER A 11 11.04 -10.03 -5.09
N VAL A 12 10.56 -10.14 -6.33
CA VAL A 12 11.45 -10.30 -7.51
C VAL A 12 12.26 -9.02 -7.71
N ASP A 13 11.69 -7.84 -7.43
CA ASP A 13 12.42 -6.57 -7.53
C ASP A 13 13.58 -6.51 -6.53
N THR A 14 13.41 -7.01 -5.32
CA THR A 14 14.49 -7.09 -4.33
C THR A 14 15.57 -8.06 -4.79
N LEU A 15 15.20 -9.21 -5.34
CA LEU A 15 16.17 -10.18 -5.89
C LEU A 15 16.95 -9.61 -7.05
N LEU A 16 16.29 -8.92 -7.98
CA LEU A 16 16.91 -8.45 -9.23
C LEU A 16 17.69 -7.15 -9.05
N TYR A 17 17.12 -6.19 -8.33
CA TYR A 17 17.61 -4.81 -8.27
C TYR A 17 18.10 -4.39 -6.88
N GLY A 18 17.75 -5.14 -5.84
CA GLY A 18 18.01 -4.79 -4.45
C GLY A 18 16.84 -4.06 -3.75
N GLY A 19 15.71 -3.87 -4.42
CA GLY A 19 14.49 -3.27 -3.86
C GLY A 19 13.68 -2.46 -4.85
N LEU A 20 12.60 -1.87 -4.38
CA LEU A 20 11.66 -1.08 -5.19
C LEU A 20 12.32 0.18 -5.77
N ILE A 21 12.95 1.02 -4.93
CA ILE A 21 13.64 2.23 -5.40
C ILE A 21 14.80 1.88 -6.34
N PRO A 22 15.72 0.94 -6.02
CA PRO A 22 16.73 0.49 -6.96
C PRO A 22 16.17 0.03 -8.31
N SER A 23 14.99 -0.56 -8.38
CA SER A 23 14.36 -0.97 -9.65
C SER A 23 14.06 0.21 -10.58
N ARG A 24 13.94 1.43 -10.05
CA ARG A 24 13.65 2.67 -10.78
C ARG A 24 14.92 3.38 -11.29
N ILE A 25 16.09 3.05 -10.73
CA ILE A 25 17.35 3.78 -10.96
C ILE A 25 18.52 2.90 -11.45
N HIS A 26 18.33 1.58 -11.59
CA HIS A 26 19.40 0.64 -11.98
C HIS A 26 19.91 0.85 -13.41
N HIS A 27 21.11 0.32 -13.65
CA HIS A 27 21.75 0.23 -14.98
C HIS A 27 22.12 -1.22 -15.33
N GLU A 28 21.43 -2.19 -14.74
CA GLU A 28 21.69 -3.61 -14.93
C GLU A 28 21.33 -4.07 -16.35
N THR A 29 22.11 -5.01 -16.88
CA THR A 29 21.80 -5.64 -18.18
C THR A 29 20.79 -6.79 -18.00
N LYS A 30 20.07 -7.13 -19.07
CA LYS A 30 19.14 -8.27 -19.06
C LYS A 30 19.83 -9.57 -18.69
N GLU A 31 21.08 -9.79 -19.17
CA GLU A 31 21.88 -10.97 -18.88
C GLU A 31 22.19 -11.09 -17.39
N THR A 32 22.58 -9.98 -16.75
CA THR A 32 22.81 -9.94 -15.29
C THR A 32 21.53 -10.27 -14.52
N LEU A 33 20.41 -9.66 -14.91
CA LEU A 33 19.12 -9.88 -14.23
C LEU A 33 18.63 -11.32 -14.41
N LEU A 34 18.76 -11.89 -15.60
CA LEU A 34 18.42 -13.31 -15.84
C LEU A 34 19.29 -14.25 -15.01
N SER A 35 20.60 -13.94 -14.85
CA SER A 35 21.47 -14.77 -13.99
C SER A 35 21.04 -14.74 -12.52
N ARG A 36 20.52 -13.60 -12.02
CA ARG A 36 19.97 -13.51 -10.66
C ARG A 36 18.69 -14.32 -10.51
N MET A 37 17.86 -14.41 -11.54
CA MET A 37 16.62 -15.23 -11.51
C MET A 37 16.90 -16.73 -11.38
N GLU A 38 18.08 -17.22 -11.81
CA GLU A 38 18.42 -18.64 -11.67
C GLU A 38 18.38 -19.10 -10.21
N LEU A 39 18.57 -18.21 -9.23
CA LEU A 39 18.44 -18.53 -7.81
C LEU A 39 17.05 -19.09 -7.47
N ILE A 40 15.98 -18.63 -8.12
CA ILE A 40 14.62 -19.14 -7.92
C ILE A 40 14.57 -20.64 -8.30
N ARG A 41 15.20 -21.00 -9.42
CA ARG A 41 15.28 -22.40 -9.86
C ARG A 41 16.11 -23.27 -8.92
N GLU A 42 17.19 -22.73 -8.38
CA GLU A 42 18.02 -23.43 -7.38
C GLU A 42 17.23 -23.68 -6.11
N ILE A 43 16.54 -22.64 -5.59
CA ILE A 43 15.66 -22.76 -4.40
C ILE A 43 14.58 -23.81 -4.63
N ARG A 44 13.89 -23.80 -5.77
CA ARG A 44 12.86 -24.81 -6.10
C ARG A 44 13.42 -26.22 -6.17
N LYS A 45 14.61 -26.41 -6.78
CA LYS A 45 15.26 -27.74 -6.88
C LYS A 45 15.62 -28.30 -5.50
N GLU A 46 16.11 -27.44 -4.60
CA GLU A 46 16.46 -27.85 -3.24
C GLU A 46 15.22 -28.06 -2.35
N ASN A 47 14.10 -27.38 -2.66
CA ASN A 47 12.87 -27.39 -1.86
C ASN A 47 11.63 -27.64 -2.77
N PRO A 48 11.48 -28.87 -3.32
CA PRO A 48 10.45 -29.14 -4.35
C PRO A 48 9.01 -28.98 -3.86
N ASN A 49 8.75 -29.12 -2.56
CA ASN A 49 7.42 -29.04 -1.95
C ASN A 49 7.11 -27.67 -1.29
N MET A 50 8.08 -26.76 -1.21
CA MET A 50 7.90 -25.45 -0.61
C MET A 50 6.97 -24.61 -1.49
N LEU A 51 6.01 -23.90 -0.89
CA LEU A 51 5.19 -22.93 -1.60
C LEU A 51 6.05 -21.68 -1.90
N ILE A 52 6.14 -21.26 -3.16
CA ILE A 52 6.86 -20.05 -3.58
C ILE A 52 5.86 -19.09 -4.21
N TYR A 53 5.53 -18.03 -3.50
CA TYR A 53 4.72 -16.93 -4.01
C TYR A 53 5.61 -15.75 -4.33
N ALA A 54 5.46 -15.19 -5.52
CA ALA A 54 6.28 -14.08 -5.96
C ALA A 54 5.43 -12.85 -6.30
N PHE A 55 6.03 -11.68 -6.20
CA PHE A 55 5.49 -10.46 -6.76
C PHE A 55 6.60 -9.65 -7.43
N GLN A 56 6.21 -8.90 -8.48
CA GLN A 56 7.12 -8.03 -9.21
C GLN A 56 6.35 -6.80 -9.70
N VAL A 57 6.81 -5.62 -9.30
CA VAL A 57 6.10 -4.35 -9.48
C VAL A 57 6.22 -3.84 -10.93
N ILE A 58 5.16 -3.19 -11.44
CA ILE A 58 5.24 -2.35 -12.64
C ILE A 58 5.73 -0.98 -12.21
N MET A 59 6.86 -0.55 -12.76
CA MET A 59 7.50 0.72 -12.45
C MET A 59 6.53 1.91 -12.61
N ARG A 60 6.44 2.77 -11.59
CA ARG A 60 5.64 4.00 -11.60
C ARG A 60 6.17 5.05 -12.58
N CYS A 61 5.41 6.11 -12.78
CA CYS A 61 5.81 7.31 -13.51
C CYS A 61 5.14 8.51 -12.86
N PRO A 62 5.76 9.11 -11.80
CA PRO A 62 5.15 10.17 -11.03
C PRO A 62 4.90 11.44 -11.83
N ASN A 63 3.86 12.21 -11.47
CA ASN A 63 3.47 13.45 -12.16
C ASN A 63 4.15 14.71 -11.60
N TYR A 64 5.23 14.54 -10.86
CA TYR A 64 6.03 15.61 -10.26
C TYR A 64 7.50 15.52 -10.69
N SER A 65 8.28 16.53 -10.38
CA SER A 65 9.72 16.58 -10.62
C SER A 65 10.45 16.53 -9.27
N SER A 66 11.06 15.38 -8.97
CA SER A 66 11.93 15.10 -7.83
C SER A 66 12.79 13.90 -8.15
N ASN A 67 14.01 13.88 -7.63
CA ASN A 67 14.95 12.75 -7.77
C ASN A 67 15.10 11.93 -6.49
N ASP A 68 14.26 12.13 -5.49
CA ASP A 68 14.41 11.45 -4.20
C ASP A 68 14.30 9.92 -4.29
N GLU A 69 13.46 9.43 -5.21
CA GLU A 69 13.27 8.00 -5.46
C GLU A 69 13.33 7.67 -6.96
N GLU A 70 13.77 8.61 -7.77
CA GLU A 70 13.81 8.53 -9.23
C GLU A 70 15.24 8.89 -9.72
N PRO A 71 15.56 8.66 -11.01
CA PRO A 71 16.86 9.08 -11.54
C PRO A 71 17.12 10.57 -11.38
N ASP A 72 18.37 11.00 -11.21
CA ASP A 72 18.76 12.40 -10.97
C ASP A 72 18.12 13.40 -11.94
N TYR A 73 17.99 13.04 -13.21
CA TYR A 73 17.38 13.91 -14.22
C TYR A 73 15.87 14.08 -14.04
N TYR A 74 15.21 13.26 -13.19
CA TYR A 74 13.79 13.36 -12.91
C TYR A 74 13.45 14.63 -12.11
N GLU A 75 14.39 15.14 -11.31
CA GLU A 75 14.26 16.46 -10.67
C GLU A 75 13.97 17.57 -11.70
N ARG A 76 14.53 17.47 -12.89
CA ARG A 76 14.38 18.46 -13.94
C ARG A 76 13.27 18.17 -14.93
N TYR A 77 13.09 16.90 -15.31
CA TYR A 77 12.25 16.49 -16.44
C TYR A 77 11.10 15.57 -16.06
N GLY A 78 10.91 15.24 -14.77
CA GLY A 78 9.95 14.22 -14.33
C GLY A 78 8.54 14.49 -14.80
N LYS A 79 8.05 15.72 -14.58
CA LYS A 79 6.71 16.11 -15.01
C LYS A 79 6.54 16.05 -16.54
N GLU A 80 7.51 16.52 -17.29
CA GLU A 80 7.47 16.48 -18.76
C GLU A 80 7.52 15.06 -19.30
N ILE A 81 8.32 14.16 -18.69
CA ILE A 81 8.36 12.72 -19.02
C ILE A 81 7.00 12.10 -18.77
N HIS A 82 6.41 12.33 -17.59
CA HIS A 82 5.08 11.85 -17.26
C HIS A 82 4.04 12.34 -18.28
N ASP A 83 3.97 13.65 -18.52
CA ASP A 83 2.99 14.28 -19.41
C ASP A 83 3.16 13.78 -20.86
N ALA A 84 4.40 13.58 -21.33
CA ALA A 84 4.68 12.95 -22.63
C ALA A 84 4.11 11.53 -22.71
N GLY A 85 4.31 10.72 -21.68
CA GLY A 85 3.71 9.38 -21.56
C GLY A 85 2.19 9.39 -21.64
N VAL A 86 1.53 10.34 -20.97
CA VAL A 86 0.07 10.52 -21.03
C VAL A 86 -0.39 10.87 -22.44
N VAL A 87 0.28 11.80 -23.12
CA VAL A 87 -0.06 12.20 -24.49
C VAL A 87 0.14 11.05 -25.47
N ILE A 88 1.25 10.32 -25.37
CA ILE A 88 1.54 9.14 -26.19
C ILE A 88 0.46 8.08 -26.01
N HIS A 89 0.11 7.76 -24.77
CA HIS A 89 -0.90 6.74 -24.48
C HIS A 89 -2.27 7.14 -25.03
N LYS A 90 -2.73 8.36 -24.77
CA LYS A 90 -3.99 8.89 -25.31
C LYS A 90 -4.01 8.86 -26.84
N SER A 91 -2.92 9.22 -27.49
CA SER A 91 -2.80 9.17 -28.95
C SER A 91 -2.95 7.73 -29.49
N ARG A 92 -2.32 6.74 -28.85
CA ARG A 92 -2.47 5.31 -29.22
C ARG A 92 -3.92 4.81 -29.09
N LEU A 93 -4.67 5.37 -28.14
CA LEU A 93 -6.09 5.06 -27.92
C LEU A 93 -7.05 5.89 -28.80
N GLY A 94 -6.54 6.77 -29.67
CA GLY A 94 -7.36 7.66 -30.49
C GLY A 94 -8.02 8.82 -29.70
N ILE A 95 -7.57 9.07 -28.47
CA ILE A 95 -8.08 10.14 -27.59
C ILE A 95 -7.30 11.42 -27.88
N LYS A 96 -8.00 12.50 -28.21
CA LYS A 96 -7.36 13.81 -28.44
C LYS A 96 -6.78 14.38 -27.14
N SER A 97 -5.55 14.86 -27.18
CA SER A 97 -4.93 15.64 -26.13
C SER A 97 -4.85 17.11 -26.50
N GLN A 98 -5.08 18.00 -25.54
CA GLN A 98 -4.87 19.45 -25.75
C GLN A 98 -3.37 19.82 -25.74
N VAL A 99 -2.54 18.97 -25.15
CA VAL A 99 -1.09 19.17 -25.07
C VAL A 99 -0.41 18.61 -26.33
N GLN A 100 0.47 19.42 -26.93
CA GLN A 100 1.25 19.00 -28.10
C GLN A 100 2.49 18.21 -27.65
N LEU A 101 2.63 16.97 -28.10
CA LEU A 101 3.75 16.10 -27.74
C LEU A 101 5.10 16.73 -28.11
N SER A 102 5.22 17.37 -29.28
CA SER A 102 6.47 18.00 -29.71
C SER A 102 6.99 19.02 -28.69
N LYS A 103 6.10 19.86 -28.14
CA LYS A 103 6.48 20.87 -27.14
C LYS A 103 6.97 20.28 -25.81
N LEU A 104 6.52 19.07 -25.46
CA LEU A 104 7.04 18.33 -24.30
C LEU A 104 8.40 17.73 -24.62
N MET A 105 8.51 17.08 -25.79
CA MET A 105 9.76 16.46 -26.23
C MET A 105 10.91 17.45 -26.39
N ASP A 106 10.62 18.67 -26.83
CA ASP A 106 11.62 19.76 -26.98
C ASP A 106 12.20 20.22 -25.61
N LYS A 107 11.50 19.94 -24.51
CA LYS A 107 11.96 20.29 -23.16
C LYS A 107 12.81 19.22 -22.50
N ILE A 108 12.72 17.97 -22.94
CA ILE A 108 13.37 16.82 -22.32
C ILE A 108 14.69 16.52 -23.05
N ASP A 109 15.79 16.37 -22.31
CA ASP A 109 17.02 15.83 -22.90
C ASP A 109 16.76 14.42 -23.43
N GLN A 110 17.04 14.21 -24.71
CA GLN A 110 16.76 12.94 -25.38
C GLN A 110 17.53 11.77 -24.75
N LYS A 111 18.73 12.00 -24.19
CA LYS A 111 19.50 10.96 -23.49
C LYS A 111 18.78 10.51 -22.21
N CYS A 112 18.25 11.47 -21.45
CA CYS A 112 17.49 11.19 -20.24
C CYS A 112 16.19 10.42 -20.54
N LEU A 113 15.46 10.82 -21.59
CA LEU A 113 14.27 10.11 -22.02
C LEU A 113 14.58 8.69 -22.51
N ASN A 114 15.63 8.51 -23.28
CA ASN A 114 16.05 7.19 -23.76
C ASN A 114 16.48 6.27 -22.61
N ASP A 115 17.19 6.79 -21.61
CA ASP A 115 17.56 6.06 -20.40
C ASP A 115 16.30 5.62 -19.64
N TYR A 116 15.36 6.54 -19.42
CA TYR A 116 14.11 6.24 -18.72
C TYR A 116 13.27 5.16 -19.41
N ILE A 117 13.12 5.28 -20.75
CA ILE A 117 12.37 4.29 -21.54
C ILE A 117 13.10 2.95 -21.58
N GLY A 118 14.43 2.96 -21.78
CA GLY A 118 15.23 1.73 -21.82
C GLY A 118 15.17 0.93 -20.51
N ARG A 119 15.18 1.62 -19.37
CA ARG A 119 15.01 0.99 -18.05
C ARG A 119 13.62 0.36 -17.91
N ARG A 120 12.56 1.08 -18.30
CA ARG A 120 11.20 0.53 -18.31
C ARG A 120 11.06 -0.71 -19.22
N GLU A 121 11.69 -0.68 -20.37
CA GLU A 121 11.71 -1.84 -21.28
C GLU A 121 12.43 -3.05 -20.66
N THR A 122 13.51 -2.80 -19.92
CA THR A 122 14.22 -3.86 -19.18
C THR A 122 13.36 -4.42 -18.06
N ASN A 123 12.72 -3.56 -17.25
CA ASN A 123 11.83 -4.00 -16.18
C ASN A 123 10.64 -4.79 -16.73
N ARG A 124 9.99 -4.30 -17.79
CA ARG A 124 8.89 -5.01 -18.46
C ARG A 124 9.33 -6.35 -19.03
N PHE A 125 10.53 -6.44 -19.62
CA PHE A 125 11.11 -7.71 -20.06
C PHE A 125 11.22 -8.68 -18.87
N MET A 126 11.72 -8.24 -17.73
CA MET A 126 11.82 -9.09 -16.53
C MET A 126 10.46 -9.49 -15.97
N ASN A 127 9.43 -8.61 -16.02
CA ASN A 127 8.06 -9.01 -15.68
C ASN A 127 7.57 -10.17 -16.57
N VAL A 128 7.88 -10.14 -17.88
CA VAL A 128 7.51 -11.24 -18.81
C VAL A 128 8.29 -12.52 -18.51
N GLU A 129 9.57 -12.43 -18.17
CA GLU A 129 10.36 -13.59 -17.74
C GLU A 129 9.78 -14.23 -16.46
N THR A 130 9.33 -13.41 -15.50
CA THR A 130 8.68 -13.91 -14.28
C THR A 130 7.38 -14.66 -14.58
N LEU A 131 6.60 -14.24 -15.60
CA LEU A 131 5.44 -15.01 -16.08
C LEU A 131 5.86 -16.41 -16.58
N GLN A 132 7.03 -16.53 -17.25
CA GLN A 132 7.52 -17.83 -17.69
C GLN A 132 7.90 -18.73 -16.50
N TYR A 133 8.48 -18.15 -15.43
CA TYR A 133 8.79 -18.90 -14.21
C TYR A 133 7.54 -19.48 -13.54
N LEU A 134 6.44 -18.74 -13.55
CA LEU A 134 5.14 -19.26 -13.09
C LEU A 134 4.62 -20.39 -14.01
N ARG A 135 4.66 -20.18 -15.33
CA ARG A 135 4.23 -21.19 -16.31
C ARG A 135 5.01 -22.50 -16.20
N ASP A 136 6.31 -22.39 -15.97
CA ASP A 136 7.22 -23.54 -15.90
C ASP A 136 7.22 -24.20 -14.49
N GLY A 137 6.45 -23.65 -13.51
CA GLY A 137 6.28 -24.23 -12.18
C GLY A 137 7.43 -23.94 -11.20
N TRP A 138 8.29 -22.95 -11.51
CA TRP A 138 9.35 -22.52 -10.60
C TRP A 138 8.81 -21.69 -9.43
N ILE A 139 7.68 -21.01 -9.62
CA ILE A 139 6.89 -20.33 -8.59
C ILE A 139 5.44 -20.80 -8.68
N ASP A 140 4.67 -20.72 -7.57
CA ASP A 140 3.31 -21.26 -7.47
C ASP A 140 2.22 -20.17 -7.62
N ALA A 141 2.55 -18.91 -7.33
CA ALA A 141 1.65 -17.76 -7.52
C ALA A 141 2.45 -16.52 -7.88
N LEU A 142 1.82 -15.62 -8.65
CA LEU A 142 2.42 -14.36 -9.06
C LEU A 142 1.42 -13.23 -8.98
N VAL A 143 1.82 -12.16 -8.29
CA VAL A 143 1.16 -10.86 -8.30
C VAL A 143 2.06 -9.87 -9.04
N ILE A 144 1.48 -9.09 -9.96
CA ILE A 144 2.19 -7.99 -10.63
C ILE A 144 1.48 -6.69 -10.25
N PRO A 145 1.86 -6.10 -9.11
CA PRO A 145 1.24 -4.88 -8.63
C PRO A 145 1.67 -3.66 -9.44
N GLN A 146 0.86 -2.62 -9.39
CA GLN A 146 1.12 -1.33 -10.05
C GLN A 146 1.42 -0.29 -8.99
N ASP A 147 2.67 0.13 -8.94
CA ASP A 147 3.10 1.24 -8.12
C ASP A 147 2.66 2.57 -8.74
N ASP A 148 2.04 3.45 -7.94
CA ASP A 148 1.53 4.77 -8.33
C ASP A 148 0.97 4.79 -9.76
N SER A 149 -0.20 4.22 -9.95
CA SER A 149 -0.81 4.07 -11.26
C SER A 149 -1.79 5.21 -11.57
N ALA A 150 -2.06 5.38 -12.86
CA ALA A 150 -3.05 6.31 -13.38
C ALA A 150 -3.70 5.72 -14.64
N ALA A 151 -4.85 6.27 -15.02
CA ALA A 151 -5.58 5.80 -16.20
C ALA A 151 -4.78 5.90 -17.51
N TYR A 152 -3.83 6.83 -17.60
CA TYR A 152 -3.01 7.06 -18.78
C TYR A 152 -1.54 7.32 -18.39
N GLY A 153 -0.61 6.93 -19.25
CA GLY A 153 0.82 7.16 -19.09
C GLY A 153 1.65 5.91 -19.36
N TYR A 154 2.93 5.98 -19.07
CA TYR A 154 3.85 4.84 -19.29
C TYR A 154 3.49 3.63 -18.43
N ALA A 155 3.16 3.81 -17.15
CA ALA A 155 2.77 2.72 -16.27
C ALA A 155 1.52 1.98 -16.81
N ALA A 156 0.49 2.71 -17.28
CA ALA A 156 -0.70 2.12 -17.87
C ALA A 156 -0.41 1.37 -19.19
N MET A 157 0.54 1.87 -20.01
CA MET A 157 0.98 1.16 -21.23
C MET A 157 1.73 -0.13 -20.89
N ASP A 158 2.61 -0.10 -19.90
CA ASP A 158 3.36 -1.29 -19.45
C ASP A 158 2.39 -2.33 -18.88
N GLN A 159 1.44 -1.90 -18.06
CA GLN A 159 0.38 -2.76 -17.55
C GLN A 159 -0.42 -3.44 -18.67
N SER A 160 -0.81 -2.67 -19.69
CA SER A 160 -1.55 -3.22 -20.84
C SER A 160 -0.71 -4.27 -21.56
N SER A 161 0.59 -4.02 -21.75
CA SER A 161 1.52 -4.98 -22.36
C SER A 161 1.67 -6.27 -21.54
N ILE A 162 1.77 -6.16 -20.21
CA ILE A 162 1.85 -7.33 -19.32
C ILE A 162 0.54 -8.12 -19.35
N ARG A 163 -0.63 -7.46 -19.25
CA ARG A 163 -1.94 -8.12 -19.37
C ARG A 163 -2.13 -8.82 -20.73
N GLU A 164 -1.56 -8.29 -21.80
CA GLU A 164 -1.56 -8.93 -23.11
C GLU A 164 -0.72 -10.21 -23.08
N LYS A 165 0.46 -10.22 -22.46
CA LYS A 165 1.27 -11.42 -22.28
C LYS A 165 0.61 -12.45 -21.37
N VAL A 166 -0.06 -12.03 -20.30
CA VAL A 166 -0.84 -12.91 -19.44
C VAL A 166 -1.93 -13.64 -20.23
N ARG A 167 -2.62 -12.92 -21.14
CA ARG A 167 -3.63 -13.55 -22.05
C ARG A 167 -2.97 -14.48 -23.06
N GLU A 168 -1.87 -14.04 -23.67
CA GLU A 168 -1.12 -14.84 -24.68
C GLU A 168 -0.64 -16.18 -24.09
N TYR A 169 -0.26 -16.18 -22.82
CA TYR A 169 0.21 -17.37 -22.11
C TYR A 169 -0.91 -18.17 -21.44
N ASP A 170 -2.16 -17.78 -21.63
CA ASP A 170 -3.34 -18.42 -21.00
C ASP A 170 -3.26 -18.51 -19.48
N MET A 171 -2.93 -17.38 -18.83
CA MET A 171 -2.67 -17.30 -17.40
C MET A 171 -3.54 -16.28 -16.67
N VAL A 172 -4.67 -15.88 -17.25
CA VAL A 172 -5.57 -14.83 -16.69
C VAL A 172 -6.13 -15.22 -15.32
N ASP A 173 -6.29 -16.50 -15.06
CA ASP A 173 -6.78 -17.07 -13.80
C ASP A 173 -5.66 -17.28 -12.74
N LYS A 174 -4.39 -17.09 -13.13
CA LYS A 174 -3.22 -17.39 -12.29
C LYS A 174 -2.43 -16.14 -11.89
N VAL A 175 -2.48 -15.08 -12.67
CA VAL A 175 -1.71 -13.85 -12.47
C VAL A 175 -2.62 -12.71 -12.12
N LEU A 176 -2.39 -12.09 -10.95
CA LEU A 176 -3.13 -10.92 -10.50
C LEU A 176 -2.35 -9.65 -10.85
N VAL A 177 -2.99 -8.73 -11.58
CA VAL A 177 -2.41 -7.44 -11.96
C VAL A 177 -3.35 -6.33 -11.50
N TYR A 178 -2.96 -5.57 -10.46
CA TYR A 178 -3.82 -4.58 -9.81
C TYR A 178 -3.00 -3.48 -9.13
N PRO A 179 -3.60 -2.32 -8.73
CA PRO A 179 -2.93 -1.29 -7.96
C PRO A 179 -2.44 -1.80 -6.61
N GLY A 180 -1.19 -1.50 -6.25
CA GLY A 180 -0.56 -1.90 -5.00
C GLY A 180 0.96 -1.96 -5.15
N ALA A 181 1.66 -2.00 -4.05
CA ALA A 181 3.10 -2.19 -3.99
C ALA A 181 3.55 -2.75 -2.64
N ASP A 182 3.44 -1.95 -1.57
CA ASP A 182 4.08 -2.22 -0.27
C ASP A 182 3.33 -3.25 0.59
N GLU A 183 2.05 -3.51 0.30
CA GLU A 183 1.18 -4.43 1.05
C GLU A 183 1.13 -5.84 0.46
N VAL A 184 1.73 -6.05 -0.71
CA VAL A 184 1.53 -7.30 -1.48
C VAL A 184 2.06 -8.51 -0.73
N GLU A 185 3.20 -8.38 -0.05
CA GLU A 185 3.71 -9.45 0.79
C GLU A 185 2.74 -9.82 1.93
N LEU A 186 2.05 -8.86 2.53
CA LEU A 186 1.06 -9.11 3.59
C LEU A 186 -0.13 -9.92 3.05
N THR A 187 -0.62 -9.59 1.85
CA THR A 187 -1.70 -10.37 1.21
C THR A 187 -1.23 -11.77 0.81
N LEU A 188 0.01 -11.91 0.35
CA LEU A 188 0.58 -13.22 0.02
C LEU A 188 0.88 -14.07 1.26
N VAL A 189 1.31 -13.47 2.38
CA VAL A 189 1.40 -14.16 3.69
C VAL A 189 0.02 -14.67 4.09
N SER A 190 -1.01 -13.83 4.01
CA SER A 190 -2.39 -14.21 4.33
C SER A 190 -2.86 -15.38 3.46
N ARG A 191 -2.59 -15.34 2.15
CA ARG A 191 -2.88 -16.44 1.21
C ARG A 191 -2.16 -17.73 1.62
N MET A 192 -0.89 -17.63 1.95
CA MET A 192 -0.09 -18.80 2.35
C MET A 192 -0.63 -19.43 3.61
N ILE A 193 -0.95 -18.63 4.64
CA ILE A 193 -1.58 -19.09 5.87
C ILE A 193 -2.92 -19.79 5.57
N ASN A 194 -3.78 -19.18 4.76
CA ASN A 194 -5.06 -19.74 4.36
C ASN A 194 -4.90 -21.09 3.67
N VAL A 195 -3.94 -21.22 2.74
CA VAL A 195 -3.64 -22.48 2.03
C VAL A 195 -3.13 -23.54 2.99
N MET A 196 -2.21 -23.20 3.90
CA MET A 196 -1.68 -24.13 4.91
C MET A 196 -2.77 -24.63 5.87
N HIS A 197 -3.77 -23.82 6.16
CA HIS A 197 -4.94 -24.21 6.94
C HIS A 197 -6.03 -24.92 6.12
N GLY A 198 -5.88 -25.04 4.80
CA GLY A 198 -6.88 -25.62 3.90
C GLY A 198 -8.20 -24.83 3.87
N LYS A 199 -8.14 -23.52 4.04
CA LYS A 199 -9.32 -22.63 4.14
C LYS A 199 -9.30 -21.55 3.08
N CYS A 200 -10.49 -21.01 2.77
CA CYS A 200 -10.72 -19.83 1.96
C CYS A 200 -11.71 -18.94 2.71
N PRO A 201 -11.24 -18.05 3.58
CA PRO A 201 -12.10 -17.22 4.41
C PRO A 201 -13.06 -16.34 3.59
N LYS A 202 -14.30 -16.20 4.06
CA LYS A 202 -15.31 -15.35 3.45
C LYS A 202 -15.27 -13.94 4.06
N VAL A 203 -15.25 -12.94 3.21
CA VAL A 203 -15.14 -11.52 3.59
C VAL A 203 -16.40 -10.78 3.18
N TYR A 204 -17.08 -10.17 4.13
CA TYR A 204 -18.12 -9.20 3.85
C TYR A 204 -17.55 -7.79 3.85
N VAL A 205 -17.84 -6.99 2.82
CA VAL A 205 -17.36 -5.61 2.71
C VAL A 205 -18.49 -4.64 3.05
N LYS A 206 -18.31 -3.88 4.14
CA LYS A 206 -19.21 -2.78 4.53
C LYS A 206 -18.62 -1.43 4.14
N TYR A 207 -19.29 -0.70 3.27
CA TYR A 207 -18.89 0.66 2.88
C TYR A 207 -19.60 1.72 3.73
N ALA A 208 -18.87 2.76 4.15
CA ALA A 208 -19.42 3.92 4.84
C ALA A 208 -20.11 4.93 3.90
N VAL A 209 -19.91 4.78 2.59
CA VAL A 209 -20.46 5.66 1.54
C VAL A 209 -20.90 4.79 0.37
N GLU A 210 -22.12 4.99 -0.14
CA GLU A 210 -22.65 4.19 -1.27
C GLU A 210 -21.79 4.33 -2.53
N LYS A 211 -21.30 5.54 -2.80
CA LYS A 211 -20.45 5.83 -3.97
C LYS A 211 -19.00 5.31 -3.84
N ALA A 212 -18.60 4.81 -2.69
CA ALA A 212 -17.24 4.32 -2.47
C ALA A 212 -16.78 3.32 -3.52
N ARG A 213 -17.70 2.50 -4.01
CA ARG A 213 -17.42 1.45 -5.01
C ARG A 213 -16.81 2.01 -6.31
N ASP A 214 -17.27 3.19 -6.73
CA ASP A 214 -16.93 3.80 -8.02
C ASP A 214 -15.79 4.83 -7.93
N ILE A 215 -15.38 5.20 -6.71
CA ILE A 215 -14.30 6.14 -6.49
C ILE A 215 -12.98 5.50 -6.93
N VAL A 216 -12.24 6.21 -7.77
CA VAL A 216 -10.85 5.87 -8.10
C VAL A 216 -9.97 6.60 -7.10
N PRO A 217 -9.25 5.87 -6.21
CA PRO A 217 -8.37 6.49 -5.22
C PRO A 217 -7.22 7.28 -5.86
N LEU A 218 -6.64 8.21 -5.10
CA LEU A 218 -5.40 8.86 -5.52
C LEU A 218 -4.31 7.80 -5.73
N TYR A 219 -3.46 8.02 -6.74
CA TYR A 219 -2.34 7.13 -7.12
C TYR A 219 -2.75 5.76 -7.64
N GLU A 220 -4.05 5.53 -7.89
CA GLU A 220 -4.56 4.27 -8.43
C GLU A 220 -5.29 4.46 -9.76
N GLY A 221 -5.42 3.40 -10.53
CA GLY A 221 -6.06 3.41 -11.86
C GLY A 221 -7.38 2.65 -11.93
N LEU A 222 -7.82 2.03 -10.82
CA LEU A 222 -9.06 1.25 -10.75
C LEU A 222 -10.02 1.82 -9.71
N PRO A 223 -11.35 1.62 -9.88
CA PRO A 223 -12.33 1.87 -8.82
C PRO A 223 -12.03 1.06 -7.56
N LEU A 224 -12.30 1.64 -6.40
CA LEU A 224 -12.02 1.05 -5.08
C LEU A 224 -12.62 -0.36 -4.94
N ALA A 225 -13.83 -0.60 -5.46
CA ALA A 225 -14.44 -1.93 -5.39
C ALA A 225 -13.67 -2.99 -6.18
N GLU A 226 -13.05 -2.63 -7.30
CA GLU A 226 -12.24 -3.57 -8.08
C GLU A 226 -10.88 -3.83 -7.40
N THR A 227 -10.23 -2.79 -6.86
CA THR A 227 -9.02 -2.93 -6.06
C THR A 227 -9.27 -3.87 -4.85
N LEU A 228 -10.38 -3.69 -4.13
CA LEU A 228 -10.78 -4.56 -3.03
C LEU A 228 -10.92 -6.03 -3.43
N LYS A 229 -11.58 -6.31 -4.55
CA LYS A 229 -11.75 -7.69 -5.04
C LYS A 229 -10.40 -8.37 -5.32
N TYR A 230 -9.47 -7.63 -5.93
CA TYR A 230 -8.12 -8.16 -6.18
C TYR A 230 -7.37 -8.45 -4.89
N HIS A 231 -7.43 -7.58 -3.90
CA HIS A 231 -6.76 -7.80 -2.61
C HIS A 231 -7.35 -8.98 -1.83
N ILE A 232 -8.69 -9.09 -1.79
CA ILE A 232 -9.39 -10.23 -1.18
C ILE A 232 -8.96 -11.53 -1.87
N LEU A 233 -8.91 -11.55 -3.20
CA LEU A 233 -8.47 -12.72 -3.96
C LEU A 233 -6.98 -13.01 -3.75
N SER A 234 -6.13 -11.98 -3.74
CA SER A 234 -4.69 -12.10 -3.48
C SER A 234 -4.41 -12.72 -2.12
N ALA A 235 -5.17 -12.34 -1.10
CA ALA A 235 -5.09 -12.91 0.24
C ALA A 235 -5.65 -14.33 0.36
N GLY A 236 -6.12 -14.96 -0.74
CA GLY A 236 -6.72 -16.29 -0.70
C GLY A 236 -8.08 -16.32 0.00
N CYS A 237 -8.80 -15.21 -0.01
CA CYS A 237 -10.13 -15.05 0.54
C CYS A 237 -11.20 -14.95 -0.57
N GLN A 238 -12.46 -15.03 -0.19
CA GLN A 238 -13.61 -14.90 -1.09
C GLN A 238 -14.60 -13.87 -0.55
N GLN A 239 -15.03 -12.94 -1.38
CA GLN A 239 -16.08 -12.00 -1.01
C GLN A 239 -17.44 -12.68 -0.89
N THR A 240 -18.22 -12.30 0.12
CA THR A 240 -19.62 -12.72 0.32
C THR A 240 -20.55 -11.53 0.42
N GLU A 241 -21.81 -11.72 0.05
CA GLU A 241 -22.86 -10.68 0.16
C GLU A 241 -23.58 -10.71 1.52
N SER A 242 -23.31 -11.70 2.37
CA SER A 242 -23.93 -11.83 3.71
C SER A 242 -22.87 -11.76 4.80
N TYR A 243 -23.05 -10.82 5.74
CA TYR A 243 -22.18 -10.71 6.91
C TYR A 243 -22.35 -11.89 7.88
N GLU A 244 -23.49 -12.56 7.88
CA GLU A 244 -23.72 -13.76 8.71
C GLU A 244 -22.80 -14.91 8.31
N GLN A 245 -22.54 -15.04 6.98
CA GLN A 245 -21.68 -16.07 6.41
C GLN A 245 -20.21 -15.68 6.40
N ALA A 246 -19.88 -14.43 6.73
CA ALA A 246 -18.52 -13.95 6.71
C ALA A 246 -17.72 -14.49 7.90
N ASP A 247 -16.47 -14.91 7.62
CA ASP A 247 -15.48 -15.22 8.64
C ASP A 247 -14.94 -13.94 9.28
N PHE A 248 -14.81 -12.87 8.47
CA PHE A 248 -14.55 -11.52 8.97
C PHE A 248 -15.21 -10.45 8.10
N ILE A 249 -15.34 -9.26 8.66
CA ILE A 249 -15.92 -8.09 8.01
C ILE A 249 -14.81 -7.08 7.75
N LEU A 250 -14.73 -6.58 6.52
CA LEU A 250 -13.88 -5.46 6.16
C LEU A 250 -14.73 -4.19 6.08
N ALA A 251 -14.58 -3.32 7.06
CA ALA A 251 -15.25 -2.02 7.11
C ALA A 251 -14.39 -0.99 6.33
N VAL A 252 -14.95 -0.44 5.26
CA VAL A 252 -14.24 0.44 4.33
C VAL A 252 -14.79 1.84 4.43
N THR A 253 -13.98 2.78 4.93
CA THR A 253 -14.30 4.21 4.78
C THR A 253 -13.89 4.67 3.37
N ALA A 254 -14.45 5.78 2.93
CA ALA A 254 -14.12 6.39 1.66
C ALA A 254 -14.54 7.87 1.67
N PRO A 255 -14.00 8.72 0.81
CA PRO A 255 -14.52 10.06 0.62
C PRO A 255 -15.94 10.04 0.04
N GLY A 256 -16.70 11.12 0.23
CA GLY A 256 -18.03 11.27 -0.38
C GLY A 256 -17.99 11.47 -1.90
N GLU A 257 -16.93 12.08 -2.42
CA GLU A 257 -16.76 12.39 -3.86
C GLU A 257 -15.36 12.02 -4.32
N GLN A 258 -14.40 12.91 -4.12
CA GLN A 258 -13.02 12.75 -4.59
C GLN A 258 -12.07 12.58 -3.40
N MET A 259 -11.12 11.67 -3.51
CA MET A 259 -10.11 11.47 -2.49
C MET A 259 -9.15 12.66 -2.43
N GLN A 260 -8.70 12.99 -1.23
CA GLN A 260 -7.75 14.04 -0.91
C GLN A 260 -6.63 13.50 -0.03
N GLU A 261 -5.57 14.29 0.13
CA GLU A 261 -4.48 14.00 1.06
C GLU A 261 -4.92 14.18 2.52
N ALA A 262 -4.45 13.31 3.41
CA ALA A 262 -4.77 13.37 4.83
C ALA A 262 -4.24 14.64 5.52
N ALA A 263 -3.11 15.18 5.10
CA ALA A 263 -2.51 16.39 5.65
C ALA A 263 -3.45 17.62 5.60
N GLY A 264 -4.42 17.64 4.68
CA GLY A 264 -5.39 18.73 4.53
C GLY A 264 -6.74 18.54 5.22
N GLN A 265 -6.96 17.43 5.95
CA GLN A 265 -8.30 17.02 6.37
C GLN A 265 -9.01 17.97 7.33
N LEU A 266 -8.28 18.77 8.10
CA LEU A 266 -8.87 19.78 9.03
C LEU A 266 -9.46 21.00 8.32
N ILE A 267 -9.16 21.21 7.04
CA ILE A 267 -9.57 22.36 6.24
C ILE A 267 -10.61 21.95 5.18
N ASN A 268 -11.01 20.70 5.16
CA ASN A 268 -11.75 20.11 4.07
C ASN A 268 -13.19 20.58 3.92
N HIS A 269 -13.63 20.53 2.67
CA HIS A 269 -14.92 20.97 2.20
C HIS A 269 -16.09 20.33 2.94
N LYS A 270 -17.11 21.11 3.29
CA LYS A 270 -18.36 20.69 3.92
C LYS A 270 -19.02 19.46 3.29
N LYS A 271 -19.04 19.37 1.95
CA LYS A 271 -19.55 18.21 1.18
C LYS A 271 -18.85 16.89 1.52
N TRP A 272 -17.61 16.94 1.91
CA TRP A 272 -16.79 15.78 2.27
C TRP A 272 -17.39 15.02 3.46
N TYR A 273 -17.89 15.74 4.46
CA TYR A 273 -18.52 15.17 5.65
C TYR A 273 -19.99 14.82 5.43
N GLU A 274 -20.73 15.65 4.67
CA GLU A 274 -22.17 15.50 4.47
C GLU A 274 -22.56 14.21 3.74
N GLN A 275 -21.67 13.67 2.90
CA GLN A 275 -21.94 12.46 2.11
C GLN A 275 -21.52 11.17 2.82
N ARG A 276 -20.90 11.25 4.00
CA ARG A 276 -20.38 10.11 4.76
C ARG A 276 -21.29 9.82 5.95
N ASN A 277 -21.84 8.62 5.99
CA ASN A 277 -22.69 8.20 7.12
C ASN A 277 -21.86 7.49 8.19
N LEU A 278 -20.95 8.21 8.85
CA LEU A 278 -20.13 7.66 9.94
C LEU A 278 -20.95 7.19 11.15
N PRO A 279 -22.07 7.84 11.56
CA PRO A 279 -22.91 7.31 12.63
C PRO A 279 -23.44 5.90 12.34
N GLU A 280 -23.92 5.64 11.13
CA GLU A 280 -24.42 4.31 10.74
C GLU A 280 -23.26 3.28 10.74
N MET A 281 -22.08 3.66 10.25
CA MET A 281 -20.90 2.79 10.32
C MET A 281 -20.56 2.43 11.77
N ILE A 282 -20.52 3.39 12.69
CA ILE A 282 -20.21 3.13 14.10
C ILE A 282 -21.24 2.18 14.74
N GLU A 283 -22.54 2.37 14.50
CA GLU A 283 -23.57 1.46 15.02
C GLU A 283 -23.43 0.05 14.43
N PHE A 284 -23.14 -0.05 13.13
CA PHE A 284 -22.86 -1.34 12.48
C PHE A 284 -21.68 -2.05 13.15
N LEU A 285 -20.55 -1.33 13.38
CA LEU A 285 -19.37 -1.90 14.04
C LEU A 285 -19.69 -2.43 15.44
N LYS A 286 -20.42 -1.63 16.25
CA LYS A 286 -20.84 -2.03 17.61
C LYS A 286 -21.63 -3.34 17.61
N GLU A 287 -22.61 -3.42 16.72
CA GLU A 287 -23.46 -4.62 16.64
C GLU A 287 -22.67 -5.84 16.21
N ARG A 288 -21.83 -5.72 15.17
CA ARG A 288 -21.04 -6.87 14.68
C ARG A 288 -19.99 -7.33 15.68
N ILE A 289 -19.33 -6.40 16.36
CA ILE A 289 -18.39 -6.74 17.45
C ILE A 289 -19.11 -7.42 18.61
N LYS A 290 -20.30 -6.94 19.00
CA LYS A 290 -21.13 -7.58 20.03
C LYS A 290 -21.54 -9.01 19.65
N GLU A 291 -21.70 -9.29 18.37
CA GLU A 291 -21.96 -10.62 17.84
C GLU A 291 -20.68 -11.47 17.69
N HIS A 292 -19.55 -11.00 18.23
CA HIS A 292 -18.24 -11.65 18.16
C HIS A 292 -17.71 -11.83 16.72
N LYS A 293 -18.15 -11.01 15.77
CA LYS A 293 -17.57 -10.97 14.44
C LYS A 293 -16.23 -10.24 14.48
N ILE A 294 -15.25 -10.78 13.77
CA ILE A 294 -13.98 -10.07 13.50
C ILE A 294 -14.29 -8.95 12.52
N VAL A 295 -13.96 -7.72 12.89
CA VAL A 295 -14.13 -6.54 12.05
C VAL A 295 -12.78 -5.85 11.90
N SER A 296 -12.26 -5.78 10.70
CA SER A 296 -11.07 -4.99 10.36
C SER A 296 -11.46 -3.75 9.56
N ILE A 297 -10.76 -2.66 9.76
CA ILE A 297 -11.05 -1.35 9.19
C ILE A 297 -9.98 -0.99 8.15
N ALA A 298 -10.42 -0.81 6.90
CA ALA A 298 -9.64 -0.18 5.85
C ALA A 298 -10.08 1.29 5.73
N ASP A 299 -9.31 2.19 6.33
CA ASP A 299 -9.62 3.63 6.36
C ASP A 299 -9.11 4.32 5.08
N ASN A 300 -9.93 4.24 4.04
CA ASN A 300 -9.66 4.82 2.71
C ASN A 300 -10.31 6.20 2.53
N ALA A 301 -10.54 6.93 3.62
CA ALA A 301 -11.12 8.25 3.54
C ALA A 301 -10.17 9.27 2.90
N TYR A 302 -8.88 9.09 3.11
CA TYR A 302 -7.79 9.92 2.60
C TYR A 302 -6.66 9.06 2.02
N ALA A 303 -5.81 9.65 1.20
CA ALA A 303 -4.50 9.11 0.90
C ALA A 303 -3.48 9.60 1.94
N ASN A 304 -2.46 8.80 2.18
CA ASN A 304 -1.32 9.13 3.05
C ASN A 304 -1.67 9.46 4.50
N GLY A 305 -2.73 8.84 5.06
CA GLY A 305 -3.08 8.96 6.46
C GLY A 305 -4.53 8.62 6.77
N GLY A 306 -4.82 8.26 8.02
CA GLY A 306 -6.14 7.92 8.52
C GLY A 306 -7.05 9.13 8.77
N ASP A 307 -8.35 8.88 8.87
CA ASP A 307 -9.37 9.88 9.17
C ASP A 307 -9.47 10.15 10.68
N ILE A 308 -8.97 11.31 11.10
CA ILE A 308 -8.96 11.73 12.51
C ILE A 308 -10.38 11.75 13.12
N MET A 309 -11.39 12.17 12.34
CA MET A 309 -12.77 12.17 12.82
C MET A 309 -13.27 10.76 13.07
N PHE A 310 -12.97 9.82 12.17
CA PHE A 310 -13.39 8.43 12.35
C PHE A 310 -12.66 7.75 13.51
N ILE A 311 -11.35 7.95 13.62
CA ILE A 311 -10.56 7.48 14.78
C ILE A 311 -11.11 8.04 16.10
N HIS A 312 -11.43 9.33 16.15
CA HIS A 312 -12.06 9.94 17.32
C HIS A 312 -13.43 9.30 17.65
N LEU A 313 -14.24 8.97 16.64
CA LEU A 313 -15.51 8.26 16.84
C LEU A 313 -15.30 6.83 17.35
N LEU A 314 -14.28 6.13 16.88
CA LEU A 314 -13.90 4.81 17.42
C LEU A 314 -13.49 4.92 18.88
N ASP A 315 -12.66 5.90 19.26
CA ASP A 315 -12.26 6.16 20.64
C ASP A 315 -13.45 6.48 21.53
N LYS A 316 -14.28 7.45 21.14
CA LYS A 316 -15.48 7.86 21.88
C LYS A 316 -16.44 6.70 22.16
N ASN A 317 -16.52 5.74 21.26
CA ASN A 317 -17.36 4.55 21.40
C ASN A 317 -16.62 3.34 21.98
N GLN A 318 -15.37 3.51 22.44
CA GLN A 318 -14.52 2.47 23.02
C GLN A 318 -14.27 1.28 22.09
N LEU A 319 -14.22 1.52 20.78
CA LEU A 319 -14.05 0.48 19.75
C LEU A 319 -12.59 0.26 19.36
N LEU A 320 -11.66 1.20 19.67
CA LEU A 320 -10.26 1.14 19.21
C LEU A 320 -9.62 -0.23 19.45
N MET A 321 -9.78 -0.79 20.63
CA MET A 321 -9.17 -2.07 21.00
C MET A 321 -10.13 -3.27 20.84
N GLN A 322 -11.30 -3.08 20.21
CA GLN A 322 -12.27 -4.15 19.97
C GLN A 322 -12.28 -4.62 18.52
N VAL A 323 -11.79 -3.81 17.60
CA VAL A 323 -11.64 -4.20 16.20
C VAL A 323 -10.52 -5.23 16.02
N GLY A 324 -10.62 -6.03 14.98
CA GLY A 324 -9.64 -7.04 14.61
C GLY A 324 -8.52 -6.51 13.71
N GLY A 325 -8.56 -5.22 13.34
CA GLY A 325 -7.54 -4.54 12.56
C GLY A 325 -7.93 -3.12 12.20
N TYR A 326 -6.93 -2.29 11.92
CA TYR A 326 -7.07 -0.93 11.41
C TYR A 326 -5.86 -0.59 10.54
N ALA A 327 -6.11 -0.02 9.38
CA ALA A 327 -5.08 0.60 8.55
C ALA A 327 -5.62 1.85 7.85
N GLY A 328 -4.76 2.86 7.63
CA GLY A 328 -5.11 4.12 6.98
C GLY A 328 -3.85 4.84 6.50
N TRP A 329 -2.99 4.16 5.73
CA TRP A 329 -1.69 4.71 5.32
C TRP A 329 -1.47 4.60 3.82
N ASN A 330 -0.62 5.48 3.28
CA ASN A 330 -0.17 5.51 1.89
C ASN A 330 -1.35 5.47 0.89
N THR A 331 -1.38 4.54 -0.07
CA THR A 331 -2.49 4.39 -1.02
C THR A 331 -3.63 3.54 -0.44
N SER A 332 -4.80 3.57 -1.10
CA SER A 332 -5.92 2.71 -0.70
C SER A 332 -5.58 1.23 -0.78
N ALA A 333 -4.78 0.82 -1.75
CA ALA A 333 -4.30 -0.56 -1.88
C ALA A 333 -3.51 -1.00 -0.64
N ASN A 334 -2.54 -0.20 -0.20
CA ASN A 334 -1.74 -0.46 0.99
C ASN A 334 -2.60 -0.62 2.26
N THR A 335 -3.54 0.30 2.43
CA THR A 335 -4.53 0.26 3.51
C THR A 335 -5.38 -1.01 3.49
N ILE A 336 -5.90 -1.39 2.31
CA ILE A 336 -6.76 -2.58 2.16
C ILE A 336 -5.99 -3.87 2.46
N GLY A 337 -4.80 -4.02 1.87
CA GLY A 337 -3.99 -5.21 2.05
C GLY A 337 -3.57 -5.42 3.51
N THR A 338 -3.17 -4.36 4.19
CA THR A 338 -2.83 -4.39 5.63
C THR A 338 -4.05 -4.79 6.47
N ALA A 339 -5.21 -4.15 6.27
CA ALA A 339 -6.42 -4.46 7.03
C ALA A 339 -6.91 -5.90 6.82
N ILE A 340 -6.77 -6.46 5.62
CA ILE A 340 -7.08 -7.87 5.34
C ILE A 340 -6.10 -8.79 6.09
N ALA A 341 -4.80 -8.48 6.07
CA ALA A 341 -3.79 -9.30 6.73
C ALA A 341 -4.01 -9.34 8.25
N GLU A 342 -4.33 -8.22 8.89
CA GLU A 342 -4.70 -8.18 10.30
C GLU A 342 -5.94 -9.03 10.61
N ALA A 343 -6.96 -8.97 9.74
CA ALA A 343 -8.17 -9.80 9.91
C ALA A 343 -7.86 -11.29 9.80
N VAL A 344 -6.98 -11.69 8.89
CA VAL A 344 -6.54 -13.08 8.71
C VAL A 344 -5.71 -13.53 9.91
N ASP A 345 -4.78 -12.68 10.40
CA ASP A 345 -4.05 -12.98 11.65
C ASP A 345 -5.00 -13.18 12.82
N MET A 346 -5.96 -12.26 13.01
CA MET A 346 -6.95 -12.33 14.06
C MET A 346 -7.84 -13.58 13.96
N LEU A 347 -8.13 -14.06 12.73
CA LEU A 347 -8.95 -15.24 12.49
C LEU A 347 -8.26 -16.53 12.99
N TYR A 348 -6.95 -16.63 12.85
CA TYR A 348 -6.21 -17.85 13.21
C TYR A 348 -5.53 -17.77 14.58
N ASN A 349 -5.00 -16.64 14.94
CA ASN A 349 -4.23 -16.45 16.17
C ASN A 349 -5.04 -15.79 17.29
N GLY A 350 -6.17 -15.16 16.95
CA GLY A 350 -6.97 -14.41 17.91
C GLY A 350 -6.23 -13.19 18.44
N LYS A 351 -6.78 -12.61 19.50
CA LYS A 351 -6.22 -11.42 20.14
C LYS A 351 -4.98 -11.77 20.94
N SER A 352 -3.88 -11.08 20.68
CA SER A 352 -2.60 -11.23 21.37
C SER A 352 -2.03 -9.88 21.78
N LYS A 353 -1.01 -9.89 22.65
CA LYS A 353 -0.30 -8.65 23.03
C LYS A 353 0.39 -8.01 21.82
N GLN A 354 0.90 -8.80 20.90
CA GLN A 354 1.52 -8.32 19.66
C GLN A 354 0.49 -7.64 18.78
N HIS A 355 -0.68 -8.27 18.61
CA HIS A 355 -1.81 -7.69 17.90
C HIS A 355 -2.23 -6.33 18.51
N ASP A 356 -2.41 -6.27 19.83
CA ASP A 356 -2.80 -5.03 20.51
C ASP A 356 -1.75 -3.91 20.34
N ASN A 357 -0.45 -4.24 20.40
CA ASN A 357 0.62 -3.27 20.16
C ASN A 357 0.58 -2.76 18.72
N PHE A 358 0.44 -3.66 17.74
CA PHE A 358 0.37 -3.30 16.31
C PHE A 358 -0.83 -2.42 16.01
N LEU A 359 -2.01 -2.75 16.56
CA LEU A 359 -3.21 -1.95 16.38
C LEU A 359 -3.06 -0.52 16.92
N VAL A 360 -2.45 -0.36 18.10
CA VAL A 360 -2.14 0.98 18.67
C VAL A 360 -1.09 1.71 17.81
N GLU A 361 -0.11 1.00 17.29
CA GLU A 361 0.88 1.54 16.37
C GLU A 361 0.22 2.09 15.10
N ARG A 362 -0.71 1.35 14.50
CA ARG A 362 -1.48 1.85 13.35
C ARG A 362 -2.25 3.14 13.65
N TYR A 363 -2.91 3.26 14.81
CA TYR A 363 -3.58 4.52 15.16
C TYR A 363 -2.61 5.68 15.34
N LEU A 364 -1.43 5.44 15.91
CA LEU A 364 -0.41 6.48 16.11
C LEU A 364 0.32 6.81 14.80
N GLU A 365 0.62 5.83 13.98
CA GLU A 365 1.32 6.07 12.71
C GLU A 365 0.35 6.61 11.65
N ASP A 366 -0.70 5.87 11.32
CA ASP A 366 -1.59 6.23 10.22
C ASP A 366 -2.43 7.48 10.55
N GLY A 367 -3.01 7.52 11.76
CA GLY A 367 -3.79 8.66 12.23
C GLY A 367 -2.94 9.80 12.77
N GLY A 368 -2.00 9.50 13.67
CA GLY A 368 -1.20 10.50 14.35
C GLY A 368 -0.10 11.08 13.46
N TYR A 369 0.85 10.25 13.07
CA TYR A 369 2.01 10.70 12.29
C TYR A 369 1.61 11.17 10.89
N CYS A 370 1.05 10.30 10.10
CA CYS A 370 0.78 10.57 8.69
C CYS A 370 -0.18 11.74 8.48
N SER A 371 -1.21 11.86 9.32
CA SER A 371 -2.26 12.86 9.14
C SER A 371 -1.99 14.19 9.84
N VAL A 372 -1.18 14.22 10.90
CA VAL A 372 -1.03 15.41 11.76
C VAL A 372 0.44 15.75 12.02
N VAL A 373 1.16 14.86 12.71
CA VAL A 373 2.48 15.17 13.28
C VAL A 373 3.52 15.41 12.20
N ARG A 374 3.50 14.61 11.13
CA ARG A 374 4.42 14.75 10.00
C ARG A 374 4.39 16.17 9.41
N GLY A 375 3.20 16.71 9.19
CA GLY A 375 3.03 18.09 8.69
C GLY A 375 3.58 19.13 9.66
N HIS A 376 3.15 19.06 10.93
CA HIS A 376 3.58 20.01 11.96
C HIS A 376 5.09 20.02 12.15
N VAL A 377 5.72 18.84 12.27
CA VAL A 377 7.17 18.76 12.48
C VAL A 377 7.93 19.23 11.24
N THR A 378 7.42 18.92 10.03
CA THR A 378 8.03 19.39 8.78
C THR A 378 8.09 20.93 8.71
N GLU A 379 7.03 21.62 9.13
CA GLU A 379 7.00 23.09 9.18
C GLU A 379 7.99 23.71 10.17
N GLN A 380 8.46 22.92 11.15
CA GLN A 380 9.31 23.36 12.23
C GLN A 380 10.75 22.79 12.13
N LEU A 381 11.11 22.18 11.02
CA LEU A 381 12.43 21.58 10.84
C LEU A 381 13.54 22.59 11.05
N PRO A 382 14.65 22.21 11.76
CA PRO A 382 15.81 23.05 11.92
C PRO A 382 16.42 23.50 10.60
N SER A 383 17.11 24.66 10.63
CA SER A 383 17.82 25.16 9.46
C SER A 383 18.79 24.14 8.90
N GLY A 384 18.76 23.92 7.59
CA GLY A 384 19.60 22.92 6.89
C GLY A 384 19.03 21.52 6.84
N MET A 385 17.82 21.31 7.40
CA MET A 385 17.00 20.10 7.22
C MET A 385 15.82 20.41 6.31
N ASN A 386 15.28 19.37 5.69
CA ASN A 386 14.07 19.43 4.89
C ASN A 386 13.33 18.08 4.95
N TYR A 387 12.18 17.99 4.29
CA TYR A 387 11.33 16.80 4.30
C TYR A 387 12.06 15.51 3.89
N PHE A 388 13.02 15.58 2.95
CA PHE A 388 13.75 14.44 2.40
C PHE A 388 15.12 14.20 3.07
N ASP A 389 15.58 15.12 3.95
CA ASP A 389 16.83 14.98 4.66
C ASP A 389 16.80 15.67 6.04
N VAL A 390 16.54 14.85 7.06
CA VAL A 390 16.57 15.26 8.48
C VAL A 390 17.89 14.93 9.17
N LYS A 391 18.94 14.58 8.41
CA LYS A 391 20.34 14.35 8.80
C LYS A 391 20.58 13.06 9.59
N GLU A 392 19.71 12.68 10.48
CA GLU A 392 19.87 11.53 11.38
C GLU A 392 18.57 10.75 11.56
N THR A 393 18.69 9.48 11.88
CA THR A 393 17.54 8.61 12.13
C THR A 393 16.95 8.81 13.52
N GLN A 394 17.78 9.17 14.50
CA GLN A 394 17.35 9.50 15.85
C GLN A 394 18.05 10.79 16.28
N GLY A 395 17.32 11.71 16.92
CA GLY A 395 17.77 13.00 17.36
C GLY A 395 16.63 13.98 17.54
N ILE A 396 16.88 15.26 17.33
CA ILE A 396 15.93 16.33 17.63
C ILE A 396 14.58 16.16 16.92
N VAL A 397 14.59 15.70 15.65
CA VAL A 397 13.36 15.52 14.86
C VAL A 397 12.56 14.32 15.39
N SER A 398 13.19 13.18 15.61
CA SER A 398 12.52 12.00 16.14
C SER A 398 12.00 12.21 17.57
N ASP A 399 12.72 12.98 18.39
CA ASP A 399 12.27 13.33 19.74
C ASP A 399 11.02 14.23 19.70
N GLN A 400 11.00 15.21 18.79
CA GLN A 400 9.83 16.06 18.57
C GLN A 400 8.64 15.23 18.06
N VAL A 401 8.85 14.35 17.07
CA VAL A 401 7.82 13.43 16.57
C VAL A 401 7.23 12.60 17.72
N LYS A 402 8.08 12.00 18.57
CA LYS A 402 7.64 11.23 19.73
C LYS A 402 6.79 12.05 20.69
N GLN A 403 7.20 13.27 21.01
CA GLN A 403 6.46 14.16 21.91
C GLN A 403 5.10 14.56 21.32
N GLU A 404 5.05 14.88 20.03
CA GLU A 404 3.80 15.24 19.37
C GLU A 404 2.84 14.05 19.23
N LEU A 405 3.35 12.83 19.00
CA LEU A 405 2.54 11.60 19.01
C LEU A 405 1.97 11.31 20.41
N GLN A 406 2.70 11.57 21.48
CA GLN A 406 2.17 11.47 22.85
C GLN A 406 1.03 12.47 23.06
N THR A 407 1.19 13.70 22.57
CA THR A 407 0.16 14.73 22.64
C THR A 407 -1.07 14.34 21.80
N PHE A 408 -0.86 13.80 20.61
CA PHE A 408 -1.94 13.26 19.76
C PHE A 408 -2.72 12.16 20.49
N ALA A 409 -2.02 11.19 21.09
CA ALA A 409 -2.66 10.12 21.84
C ALA A 409 -3.56 10.66 22.97
N GLN A 410 -3.07 11.63 23.74
CA GLN A 410 -3.85 12.24 24.82
C GLN A 410 -5.11 12.97 24.33
N LYS A 411 -5.03 13.61 23.16
CA LYS A 411 -6.15 14.39 22.61
C LYS A 411 -7.15 13.55 21.81
N THR A 412 -6.67 12.61 21.03
CA THR A 412 -7.47 11.88 20.02
C THR A 412 -7.85 10.47 20.49
N LEU A 413 -7.01 9.84 21.31
CA LEU A 413 -7.16 8.47 21.81
C LEU A 413 -7.28 8.41 23.34
N PRO A 414 -8.05 9.31 24.03
CA PRO A 414 -8.07 9.40 25.49
C PRO A 414 -8.46 8.11 26.19
N SER A 415 -9.24 7.23 25.54
CA SER A 415 -9.65 5.95 26.13
C SER A 415 -8.50 4.96 26.34
N ILE A 416 -7.40 5.13 25.61
CA ILE A 416 -6.23 4.23 25.65
C ILE A 416 -4.91 4.95 26.00
N ALA A 417 -4.88 6.29 26.00
CA ALA A 417 -3.67 7.08 26.18
C ALA A 417 -2.89 6.73 27.44
N ASP A 418 -3.59 6.45 28.57
CA ASP A 418 -2.96 6.06 29.84
C ASP A 418 -2.38 4.64 29.86
N ARG A 419 -2.56 3.90 28.77
CA ARG A 419 -2.17 2.49 28.64
C ARG A 419 -1.13 2.24 27.55
N LEU A 420 -0.69 3.28 26.85
CA LEU A 420 0.28 3.16 25.79
C LEU A 420 1.61 3.85 26.13
N ILE A 421 2.71 3.24 25.71
CA ILE A 421 4.07 3.78 25.83
C ILE A 421 4.69 3.75 24.44
N ILE A 422 5.09 4.90 23.92
CA ILE A 422 5.92 4.98 22.72
C ILE A 422 7.36 4.75 23.17
N THR A 423 7.90 3.56 22.90
CA THR A 423 9.27 3.19 23.30
C THR A 423 10.29 3.75 22.33
N LYS A 424 9.95 3.81 21.04
CA LYS A 424 10.83 4.31 19.98
C LYS A 424 10.03 5.16 18.99
N ALA A 425 10.64 6.23 18.52
CA ALA A 425 10.32 6.89 17.27
C ALA A 425 11.64 7.19 16.56
N ALA A 426 11.76 6.85 15.30
CA ALA A 426 12.94 7.11 14.50
C ALA A 426 12.53 7.48 13.07
N MET A 427 13.43 8.18 12.36
CA MET A 427 13.21 8.61 10.99
C MET A 427 13.99 7.68 10.05
N PRO A 428 13.40 6.56 9.58
CA PRO A 428 14.08 5.66 8.66
C PRO A 428 14.47 6.44 7.40
N TRP A 429 15.56 6.06 6.78
CA TRP A 429 16.13 6.76 5.62
C TRP A 429 16.40 8.27 5.82
N LYS A 430 16.38 8.77 7.07
CA LYS A 430 16.61 10.19 7.44
C LYS A 430 15.66 11.15 6.71
N ARG A 431 14.40 10.78 6.52
CA ARG A 431 13.36 11.59 5.88
C ARG A 431 12.06 11.59 6.69
N MET A 432 11.16 12.53 6.35
CA MET A 432 9.87 12.69 7.05
C MET A 432 8.75 11.80 6.51
N PHE A 433 8.95 11.04 5.43
CA PHE A 433 7.85 10.29 4.82
C PHE A 433 7.35 9.16 5.73
N GLU A 434 8.25 8.41 6.34
CA GLU A 434 7.96 7.33 7.26
C GLU A 434 8.41 7.65 8.69
N VAL A 435 7.86 6.91 9.65
CA VAL A 435 8.36 6.82 11.02
C VAL A 435 8.55 5.35 11.40
N ASP A 436 9.68 5.02 12.03
CA ASP A 436 9.90 3.72 12.65
C ASP A 436 9.47 3.83 14.12
N LEU A 437 8.30 3.27 14.42
CA LEU A 437 7.61 3.41 15.68
C LEU A 437 7.55 2.06 16.41
N GLU A 438 7.86 2.07 17.72
CA GLU A 438 7.61 0.94 18.60
C GLU A 438 6.71 1.37 19.75
N VAL A 439 5.64 0.62 19.96
CA VAL A 439 4.63 0.92 20.98
C VAL A 439 4.40 -0.30 21.87
N LYS A 440 4.13 -0.05 23.14
CA LYS A 440 3.64 -1.05 24.09
C LYS A 440 2.28 -0.64 24.59
N TYR A 441 1.32 -1.56 24.51
CA TYR A 441 0.00 -1.40 25.10
C TYR A 441 -0.11 -2.24 26.37
N CYS A 442 -0.56 -1.63 27.46
CA CYS A 442 -0.77 -2.27 28.78
C CYS A 442 -2.27 -2.38 29.05
N HIS A 443 -2.76 -3.59 29.37
CA HIS A 443 -4.18 -3.78 29.70
C HIS A 443 -4.58 -3.10 31.00
N GLU A 444 -3.64 -2.94 31.94
CA GLU A 444 -3.82 -2.19 33.17
C GLU A 444 -3.34 -0.74 33.01
N LYS A 445 -4.03 0.19 33.68
CA LYS A 445 -3.59 1.60 33.69
C LYS A 445 -2.20 1.69 34.33
N MET A 446 -1.33 2.42 33.72
CA MET A 446 -0.07 2.80 34.35
C MET A 446 -0.35 3.80 35.47
N VAL A 447 0.10 3.47 36.69
CA VAL A 447 -0.06 4.30 37.89
C VAL A 447 0.96 5.44 37.89
#